data_7266a50f263a5ff8fb20a8f3d9c04d0d
#
_entry.id   7266a50f263a5ff8fb20a8f3d9c04d0d
#
_cell.length_a   1.000
_cell.length_b   1.000
_cell.length_c   1.000
_cell.angle_alpha   90.00
_cell.angle_beta   90.00
_cell.angle_gamma   90.00
#
_symmetry.space_group_name_H-M   'P 1'
#
loop_
_entity.id
_entity.type
_entity.pdbx_description
1 polymer ?
#
loop_
_entity_poly.entity_id
_entity_poly.type
_entity_poly.pdbx_seq_one_letter_code
_entity_poly.pdbx_strand_id
1 'polypeptide(L)'
;MSYSETFPEINIALDLEPEELGMLILKDLKDEKNLSRHNYTLNTNPGLRIYAAEKIDLFCERLVEGWMWLEKELLLAPRPGSDGQWFFITRRGRALLETDDLLSYKLGITLNFRQLDPVLARKVKPLFLRGDYDTAVFQAFKEVEIRVRN
;
A
#
# COMPACT_ATOMS: atom_id res chain seq x y z
N MET A 1 18.31 0.18 -1.49
CA MET A 1 17.90 1.58 -1.67
C MET A 1 18.28 2.40 -0.46
N SER A 2 18.61 3.65 -0.67
CA SER A 2 18.83 4.58 0.43
C SER A 2 17.49 5.14 0.92
N TYR A 3 17.28 5.24 2.23
CA TYR A 3 16.11 5.92 2.82
C TYR A 3 15.88 7.31 2.23
N SER A 4 16.95 8.02 1.90
CA SER A 4 16.89 9.37 1.30
C SER A 4 16.24 9.42 -0.09
N GLU A 5 16.20 8.31 -0.79
CA GLU A 5 15.56 8.21 -2.11
C GLU A 5 14.08 7.84 -2.02
N THR A 6 13.71 7.14 -0.96
CA THR A 6 12.35 6.59 -0.79
C THR A 6 11.48 7.46 0.11
N PHE A 7 12.05 7.98 1.21
CA PHE A 7 11.29 8.73 2.20
C PHE A 7 11.46 10.24 2.05
N PRO A 8 10.39 11.03 2.27
CA PRO A 8 10.45 12.48 2.23
C PRO A 8 11.20 13.06 3.45
N GLU A 9 11.29 14.38 3.51
CA GLU A 9 11.82 15.10 4.68
C GLU A 9 11.08 14.67 5.96
N ILE A 10 11.80 14.66 7.10
CA ILE A 10 11.34 14.03 8.35
C ILE A 10 9.98 14.53 8.85
N ASN A 11 9.72 15.83 8.76
CA ASN A 11 8.45 16.39 9.25
C ASN A 11 7.27 15.90 8.40
N ILE A 12 7.49 15.80 7.09
CA ILE A 12 6.50 15.24 6.17
C ILE A 12 6.31 13.75 6.45
N ALA A 13 7.41 13.01 6.64
CA ALA A 13 7.37 11.58 6.91
C ALA A 13 6.63 11.24 8.22
N LEU A 14 6.77 12.07 9.25
CA LEU A 14 6.09 11.90 10.53
C LEU A 14 4.57 12.12 10.46
N ASP A 15 4.10 12.91 9.49
CA ASP A 15 2.69 13.23 9.29
C ASP A 15 1.98 12.25 8.35
N LEU A 16 2.73 11.34 7.70
CA LEU A 16 2.13 10.35 6.80
C LEU A 16 1.28 9.33 7.57
N GLU A 17 0.16 8.96 6.96
CA GLU A 17 -0.68 7.89 7.47
C GLU A 17 0.01 6.51 7.33
N PRO A 18 -0.38 5.51 8.15
CA PRO A 18 0.25 4.19 8.11
C PRO A 18 0.26 3.53 6.73
N GLU A 19 -0.79 3.72 5.94
CA GLU A 19 -0.86 3.20 4.57
C GLU A 19 0.10 3.88 3.60
N GLU A 20 0.32 5.18 3.76
CA GLU A 20 1.26 5.94 2.94
C GLU A 20 2.70 5.54 3.27
N LEU A 21 3.02 5.44 4.56
CA LEU A 21 4.30 4.91 5.02
C LEU A 21 4.50 3.45 4.60
N GLY A 22 3.47 2.63 4.73
CA GLY A 22 3.50 1.24 4.30
C GLY A 22 3.87 1.10 2.82
N MET A 23 3.30 1.95 1.95
CA MET A 23 3.67 1.96 0.53
C MET A 23 5.12 2.33 0.30
N LEU A 24 5.64 3.34 1.02
CA LEU A 24 7.04 3.72 0.92
C LEU A 24 7.96 2.59 1.41
N ILE A 25 7.62 1.94 2.52
CA ILE A 25 8.33 0.78 3.04
C ILE A 25 8.34 -0.35 2.01
N LEU A 26 7.18 -0.67 1.42
CA LEU A 26 7.07 -1.73 0.43
C LEU A 26 7.95 -1.47 -0.80
N LYS A 27 8.01 -0.23 -1.27
CA LYS A 27 8.90 0.20 -2.36
C LYS A 27 10.38 0.04 -1.99
N ASP A 28 10.74 0.43 -0.78
CA ASP A 28 12.11 0.32 -0.27
C ASP A 28 12.55 -1.15 -0.17
N LEU A 29 11.64 -2.03 0.21
CA LEU A 29 11.89 -3.46 0.40
C LEU A 29 11.85 -4.30 -0.88
N LYS A 30 11.44 -3.74 -2.02
CA LYS A 30 11.12 -4.53 -3.23
C LYS A 30 12.24 -5.45 -3.71
N ASP A 31 13.49 -5.03 -3.57
CA ASP A 31 14.67 -5.75 -4.02
C ASP A 31 15.43 -6.44 -2.88
N GLU A 32 14.97 -6.27 -1.65
CA GLU A 32 15.60 -6.87 -0.49
C GLU A 32 15.21 -8.35 -0.32
N LYS A 33 16.21 -9.19 0.00
CA LYS A 33 16.00 -10.63 0.19
C LYS A 33 15.65 -11.01 1.62
N ASN A 34 16.19 -10.28 2.58
CA ASN A 34 16.06 -10.57 4.00
C ASN A 34 15.27 -9.47 4.70
N LEU A 35 13.96 -9.64 4.73
CA LEU A 35 13.05 -8.66 5.33
C LEU A 35 12.86 -8.99 6.81
N SER A 36 13.22 -8.06 7.70
CA SER A 36 13.00 -8.18 9.13
C SER A 36 12.46 -6.86 9.66
N ARG A 37 11.27 -6.90 10.28
CA ARG A 37 10.69 -5.71 10.91
C ARG A 37 11.64 -5.12 11.93
N HIS A 38 12.23 -5.97 12.80
CA HIS A 38 13.14 -5.52 13.83
C HIS A 38 14.33 -4.75 13.25
N ASN A 39 15.02 -5.33 12.28
CA ASN A 39 16.19 -4.69 11.67
C ASN A 39 15.83 -3.41 10.90
N TYR A 40 14.65 -3.40 10.26
CA TYR A 40 14.20 -2.26 9.47
C TYR A 40 13.84 -1.04 10.32
N THR A 41 13.23 -1.27 11.49
CA THR A 41 12.70 -0.21 12.36
C THR A 41 13.64 0.15 13.52
N LEU A 42 14.82 -0.44 13.61
CA LEU A 42 15.80 -0.09 14.63
C LEU A 42 16.34 1.34 14.43
N ASN A 43 16.42 2.09 15.51
CA ASN A 43 17.01 3.44 15.51
C ASN A 43 18.49 3.46 15.11
N THR A 44 19.19 2.33 15.17
CA THR A 44 20.58 2.16 14.73
C THR A 44 20.70 1.84 13.23
N ASN A 45 19.60 1.71 12.51
CA ASN A 45 19.63 1.46 11.08
C ASN A 45 20.38 2.59 10.35
N PRO A 46 21.46 2.28 9.60
CA PRO A 46 22.26 3.30 8.91
C PRO A 46 21.46 4.22 7.99
N GLY A 47 20.36 3.73 7.42
CA GLY A 47 19.47 4.53 6.57
C GLY A 47 18.84 5.71 7.30
N LEU A 48 18.65 5.63 8.62
CA LEU A 48 18.05 6.69 9.43
C LEU A 48 19.01 7.86 9.76
N ARG A 49 20.30 7.74 9.41
CA ARG A 49 21.29 8.80 9.65
C ARG A 49 21.02 10.10 8.91
N ILE A 50 20.15 10.07 7.92
CA ILE A 50 19.68 11.28 7.21
C ILE A 50 18.81 12.20 8.09
N TYR A 51 18.30 11.67 9.20
CA TYR A 51 17.38 12.38 10.09
C TYR A 51 18.08 12.86 11.36
N ALA A 52 17.55 13.94 11.95
CA ALA A 52 18.01 14.42 13.24
C ALA A 52 17.74 13.40 14.35
N ALA A 53 18.73 13.15 15.22
CA ALA A 53 18.66 12.13 16.26
C ALA A 53 17.41 12.21 17.15
N GLU A 54 16.97 13.43 17.47
CA GLU A 54 15.81 13.69 18.32
C GLU A 54 14.46 13.22 17.74
N LYS A 55 14.40 13.01 16.41
CA LYS A 55 13.18 12.59 15.71
C LYS A 55 13.23 11.13 15.27
N ILE A 56 14.38 10.48 15.37
CA ILE A 56 14.57 9.11 14.90
C ILE A 56 13.67 8.12 15.64
N ASP A 57 13.56 8.22 16.95
CA ASP A 57 12.76 7.29 17.74
C ASP A 57 11.28 7.39 17.38
N LEU A 58 10.75 8.59 17.23
CA LEU A 58 9.36 8.79 16.76
C LEU A 58 9.17 8.27 15.34
N PHE A 59 10.14 8.50 14.46
CA PHE A 59 10.07 7.97 13.09
C PHE A 59 10.09 6.44 13.07
N CYS A 60 10.88 5.80 13.94
CA CYS A 60 10.88 4.33 14.10
C CYS A 60 9.49 3.81 14.52
N GLU A 61 8.80 4.50 15.42
CA GLU A 61 7.42 4.16 15.78
C GLU A 61 6.48 4.25 14.56
N ARG A 62 6.60 5.29 13.75
CA ARG A 62 5.83 5.45 12.51
C ARG A 62 6.15 4.34 11.50
N LEU A 63 7.41 3.95 11.38
CA LEU A 63 7.80 2.81 10.53
C LEU A 63 7.15 1.50 10.99
N VAL A 64 7.05 1.28 12.30
CA VAL A 64 6.34 0.10 12.84
C VAL A 64 4.86 0.14 12.46
N GLU A 65 4.20 1.29 12.58
CA GLU A 65 2.80 1.45 12.17
C GLU A 65 2.62 1.12 10.68
N GLY A 66 3.48 1.64 9.81
CA GLY A 66 3.45 1.35 8.38
C GLY A 66 3.71 -0.13 8.07
N TRP A 67 4.67 -0.75 8.77
CA TRP A 67 4.94 -2.18 8.62
C TRP A 67 3.75 -3.03 9.05
N MET A 68 3.13 -2.72 10.18
CA MET A 68 1.95 -3.44 10.68
C MET A 68 0.76 -3.30 9.72
N TRP A 69 0.61 -2.14 9.07
CA TRP A 69 -0.38 -1.98 8.02
C TRP A 69 -0.12 -2.94 6.85
N LEU A 70 1.14 -3.10 6.43
CA LEU A 70 1.50 -4.06 5.37
C LEU A 70 1.16 -5.50 5.75
N GLU A 71 1.40 -5.90 7.00
CA GLU A 71 1.02 -7.23 7.50
C GLU A 71 -0.51 -7.40 7.52
N LYS A 72 -1.24 -6.42 8.04
CA LYS A 72 -2.70 -6.43 8.10
C LYS A 72 -3.34 -6.57 6.72
N GLU A 73 -2.78 -5.88 5.72
CA GLU A 73 -3.26 -5.93 4.34
C GLU A 73 -2.75 -7.16 3.57
N LEU A 74 -2.00 -8.04 4.20
CA LEU A 74 -1.38 -9.21 3.58
C LEU A 74 -0.44 -8.87 2.41
N LEU A 75 0.24 -7.74 2.52
CA LEU A 75 1.26 -7.31 1.56
C LEU A 75 2.64 -7.85 1.93
N LEU A 76 2.87 -8.02 3.22
CA LEU A 76 3.99 -8.77 3.81
C LEU A 76 3.45 -9.93 4.65
N ALA A 77 4.18 -11.04 4.69
CA ALA A 77 3.85 -12.17 5.56
C ALA A 77 5.13 -12.81 6.12
N PRO A 78 5.05 -13.45 7.31
CA PRO A 78 6.17 -14.19 7.86
C PRO A 78 6.59 -15.35 6.96
N ARG A 79 7.90 -15.59 6.83
CA ARG A 79 8.41 -16.73 6.05
C ARG A 79 8.06 -18.05 6.72
N PRO A 80 7.57 -19.04 5.96
CA PRO A 80 7.37 -20.38 6.47
C PRO A 80 8.68 -20.96 7.01
N GLY A 81 8.59 -21.66 8.15
CA GLY A 81 9.76 -22.28 8.79
C GLY A 81 10.69 -21.30 9.51
N SER A 82 10.35 -20.01 9.56
CA SER A 82 11.05 -19.05 10.43
C SER A 82 10.28 -18.86 11.73
N ASP A 83 10.93 -18.26 12.72
CA ASP A 83 10.36 -17.94 14.04
C ASP A 83 9.50 -16.67 14.04
N GLY A 84 9.09 -16.18 12.87
CA GLY A 84 8.33 -14.94 12.72
C GLY A 84 9.19 -13.68 12.59
N GLN A 85 10.50 -13.79 12.60
CA GLN A 85 11.41 -12.66 12.43
C GLN A 85 11.64 -12.27 10.98
N TRP A 86 11.50 -13.22 10.05
CA TRP A 86 11.75 -13.03 8.64
C TRP A 86 10.45 -12.98 7.85
N PHE A 87 10.40 -12.08 6.89
CA PHE A 87 9.21 -11.78 6.08
C PHE A 87 9.49 -11.97 4.60
N PHE A 88 8.43 -12.00 3.82
CA PHE A 88 8.48 -11.94 2.36
C PHE A 88 7.36 -11.05 1.83
N ILE A 89 7.56 -10.46 0.66
CA ILE A 89 6.52 -9.72 -0.05
C ILE A 89 5.59 -10.73 -0.70
N THR A 90 4.30 -10.66 -0.36
CA THR A 90 3.29 -11.57 -0.88
C THR A 90 3.00 -11.32 -2.36
N ARG A 91 2.25 -12.23 -3.00
CA ARG A 91 1.76 -12.00 -4.38
C ARG A 91 0.98 -10.70 -4.49
N ARG A 92 0.16 -10.39 -3.48
CA ARG A 92 -0.61 -9.15 -3.40
C ARG A 92 0.30 -7.93 -3.28
N GLY A 93 1.34 -8.02 -2.46
CA GLY A 93 2.35 -6.96 -2.34
C GLY A 93 3.11 -6.72 -3.65
N ARG A 94 3.47 -7.78 -4.37
CA ARG A 94 4.12 -7.68 -5.69
C ARG A 94 3.19 -7.02 -6.70
N ALA A 95 1.93 -7.41 -6.76
CA ALA A 95 0.95 -6.79 -7.64
C ALA A 95 0.77 -5.30 -7.37
N LEU A 96 0.75 -4.90 -6.10
CA LEU A 96 0.66 -3.49 -5.72
C LEU A 96 1.90 -2.69 -6.16
N LEU A 97 3.10 -3.27 -6.02
CA LEU A 97 4.33 -2.64 -6.51
C LEU A 97 4.35 -2.40 -8.02
N GLU A 98 3.72 -3.29 -8.79
CA GLU A 98 3.60 -3.13 -10.25
C GLU A 98 2.65 -1.99 -10.64
N THR A 99 1.57 -1.81 -9.91
CA THR A 99 0.58 -0.75 -10.17
C THR A 99 1.03 0.61 -9.65
N ASP A 100 1.79 0.62 -8.57
CA ASP A 100 2.25 1.81 -7.84
C ASP A 100 1.14 2.83 -7.54
N ASP A 101 -0.07 2.34 -7.31
CA ASP A 101 -1.26 3.17 -7.12
C ASP A 101 -2.02 2.76 -5.84
N LEU A 102 -1.67 3.46 -4.75
CA LEU A 102 -2.31 3.24 -3.45
C LEU A 102 -3.79 3.61 -3.46
N LEU A 103 -4.16 4.65 -4.21
CA LEU A 103 -5.56 5.08 -4.29
C LEU A 103 -6.41 3.99 -4.95
N SER A 104 -5.98 3.48 -6.09
CA SER A 104 -6.65 2.36 -6.77
C SER A 104 -6.72 1.12 -5.88
N TYR A 105 -5.66 0.84 -5.12
CA TYR A 105 -5.64 -0.26 -4.17
C TYR A 105 -6.70 -0.09 -3.06
N LYS A 106 -6.74 1.08 -2.41
CA LYS A 106 -7.75 1.39 -1.38
C LYS A 106 -9.17 1.29 -1.92
N LEU A 107 -9.42 1.86 -3.08
CA LEU A 107 -10.73 1.84 -3.72
C LEU A 107 -11.13 0.41 -4.13
N GLY A 108 -10.20 -0.38 -4.62
CA GLY A 108 -10.43 -1.79 -4.97
C GLY A 108 -10.79 -2.67 -3.79
N ILE A 109 -10.30 -2.35 -2.58
CA ILE A 109 -10.68 -3.03 -1.34
C ILE A 109 -12.06 -2.56 -0.87
N THR A 110 -12.32 -1.26 -0.89
CA THR A 110 -13.58 -0.67 -0.39
C THR A 110 -14.75 -1.06 -1.28
N LEU A 111 -14.54 -1.11 -2.60
CA LEU A 111 -15.53 -1.52 -3.57
C LEU A 111 -15.30 -2.97 -3.97
N ASN A 112 -16.18 -3.84 -3.51
CA ASN A 112 -16.13 -5.24 -3.90
C ASN A 112 -16.73 -5.42 -5.31
N PHE A 113 -15.91 -5.16 -6.34
CA PHE A 113 -16.32 -5.31 -7.73
C PHE A 113 -16.75 -6.75 -8.10
N ARG A 114 -16.38 -7.75 -7.28
CA ARG A 114 -16.83 -9.13 -7.48
C ARG A 114 -18.31 -9.33 -7.18
N GLN A 115 -18.88 -8.47 -6.35
CA GLN A 115 -20.31 -8.48 -6.02
C GLN A 115 -21.15 -7.68 -7.02
N LEU A 116 -20.52 -6.89 -7.88
CA LEU A 116 -21.20 -6.20 -8.95
C LEU A 116 -21.52 -7.15 -10.10
N ASP A 117 -22.61 -6.84 -10.79
CA ASP A 117 -22.90 -7.50 -12.06
C ASP A 117 -21.69 -7.44 -13.02
N PRO A 118 -21.33 -8.55 -13.68
CA PRO A 118 -20.12 -8.60 -14.52
C PRO A 118 -20.06 -7.56 -15.63
N VAL A 119 -21.20 -7.20 -16.23
CA VAL A 119 -21.24 -6.16 -17.28
C VAL A 119 -20.97 -4.79 -16.67
N LEU A 120 -21.61 -4.50 -15.54
CA LEU A 120 -21.42 -3.25 -14.80
C LEU A 120 -19.97 -3.11 -14.33
N ALA A 121 -19.42 -4.16 -13.71
CA ALA A 121 -18.02 -4.17 -13.24
C ALA A 121 -17.04 -3.90 -14.38
N ARG A 122 -17.22 -4.52 -15.54
CA ARG A 122 -16.34 -4.36 -16.69
C ARG A 122 -16.31 -2.92 -17.22
N LYS A 123 -17.45 -2.23 -17.22
CA LYS A 123 -17.58 -0.87 -17.74
C LYS A 123 -17.19 0.20 -16.72
N VAL A 124 -17.50 -0.03 -15.46
CA VAL A 124 -17.36 0.97 -14.38
C VAL A 124 -16.01 0.89 -13.68
N LYS A 125 -15.49 -0.33 -13.42
CA LYS A 125 -14.25 -0.52 -12.67
C LYS A 125 -13.05 0.23 -13.25
N PRO A 126 -12.74 0.19 -14.57
CA PRO A 126 -11.61 0.91 -15.10
C PRO A 126 -11.70 2.43 -14.91
N LEU A 127 -12.90 2.99 -15.07
CA LEU A 127 -13.16 4.42 -14.88
C LEU A 127 -12.99 4.82 -13.42
N PHE A 128 -13.53 4.04 -12.51
CA PHE A 128 -13.46 4.28 -11.08
C PHE A 128 -12.00 4.23 -10.58
N LEU A 129 -11.23 3.21 -11.00
CA LEU A 129 -9.83 3.04 -10.60
C LEU A 129 -8.92 4.14 -11.16
N ARG A 130 -9.30 4.79 -12.26
CA ARG A 130 -8.58 5.96 -12.80
C ARG A 130 -8.98 7.28 -12.14
N GLY A 131 -9.93 7.26 -11.21
CA GLY A 131 -10.45 8.47 -10.57
C GLY A 131 -11.46 9.25 -11.41
N ASP A 132 -11.92 8.70 -12.52
CA ASP A 132 -12.96 9.30 -13.38
C ASP A 132 -14.35 8.94 -12.83
N TYR A 133 -14.66 9.48 -11.66
CA TYR A 133 -15.86 9.13 -10.90
C TYR A 133 -17.14 9.56 -11.58
N ASP A 134 -17.18 10.74 -12.20
CA ASP A 134 -18.36 11.26 -12.89
C ASP A 134 -18.75 10.35 -14.06
N THR A 135 -17.77 9.97 -14.87
CA THR A 135 -17.99 9.03 -15.98
C THR A 135 -18.37 7.63 -15.47
N ALA A 136 -17.77 7.17 -14.38
CA ALA A 136 -18.10 5.88 -13.76
C ALA A 136 -19.56 5.85 -13.30
N VAL A 137 -20.02 6.90 -12.60
CA VAL A 137 -21.42 7.04 -12.14
C VAL A 137 -22.38 7.09 -13.32
N PHE A 138 -22.09 7.90 -14.35
CA PHE A 138 -22.89 8.00 -15.56
C PHE A 138 -23.03 6.65 -16.27
N GLN A 139 -21.95 5.93 -16.46
CA GLN A 139 -21.98 4.59 -17.08
C GLN A 139 -22.77 3.58 -16.24
N ALA A 140 -22.66 3.64 -14.91
CA ALA A 140 -23.42 2.79 -14.02
C ALA A 140 -24.93 3.01 -14.17
N PHE A 141 -25.40 4.26 -14.17
CA PHE A 141 -26.81 4.61 -14.39
C PHE A 141 -27.30 4.20 -15.77
N LYS A 142 -26.50 4.41 -16.80
CA LYS A 142 -26.83 4.01 -18.16
C LYS A 142 -27.07 2.50 -18.28
N GLU A 143 -26.22 1.67 -17.67
CA GLU A 143 -26.39 0.22 -17.68
C GLU A 143 -27.65 -0.22 -16.94
N VAL A 144 -27.95 0.40 -15.80
CA VAL A 144 -29.18 0.13 -15.06
C VAL A 144 -30.41 0.49 -15.89
N GLU A 145 -30.39 1.66 -16.54
CA GLU A 145 -31.48 2.10 -17.41
C GLU A 145 -31.73 1.13 -18.56
N ILE A 146 -30.70 0.68 -19.24
CA ILE A 146 -30.80 -0.30 -20.32
C ILE A 146 -31.49 -1.58 -19.84
N ARG A 147 -31.14 -2.08 -18.66
CA ARG A 147 -31.73 -3.29 -18.10
C ARG A 147 -33.18 -3.13 -17.67
N VAL A 148 -33.53 -1.98 -17.13
CA VAL A 148 -34.91 -1.71 -16.70
C VAL A 148 -35.84 -1.59 -17.92
N ARG A 149 -35.35 -1.11 -19.06
CA ARG A 149 -36.13 -0.99 -20.31
C ARG A 149 -36.30 -2.30 -21.09
N ASN A 150 -35.40 -3.26 -20.84
CA ASN A 150 -35.46 -4.59 -21.45
C ASN A 150 -36.11 -5.59 -20.51
#